data_f3dcc995f1a667f44d2477a4ff5269bf
#
_entry.id   f3dcc995f1a667f44d2477a4ff5269bf
#
_cell.length_a   1.000
_cell.length_b   1.000
_cell.length_c   1.000
_cell.angle_alpha   90.00
_cell.angle_beta   90.00
_cell.angle_gamma   90.00
#
_symmetry.space_group_name_H-M   'P 1'
#
loop_
_entity.id
_entity.type
_entity.pdbx_description
1 polymer ?
#
loop_
_entity_poly.entity_id
_entity_poly.type
_entity_poly.pdbx_seq_one_letter_code
_entity_poly.pdbx_strand_id
1 'polypeptide(L)'
;MIFFIKYKIFHSVISIIFNAGSCDKTDDRHYECTDGVYVYDPSARKSADHDRDVPDHDGDDQSCDRIYDVDHDSGFGRTLIFIAKKAHPHFIKVFDEYDELNNVVQENVNAARVVKAYVREDHEVEKFGKISGIVFRLFTKAEKIVAWNSPTMQFTMYIVVLAMVLIGGESIISGDMLTGELTSVIVYALQILTSLMMVSFVFVMIMIAEASTERINEVLDEVPEMEDKADAVTEVTNGDIEFEHVNFSYAGEGGNLSLKDVNLHIKSGQIVGIIGGTGSAKSTLVQLIPRLYDVTSGTVKVGGTDVRDYNLKALRDQVSVVLQKNVLFTGSIYENIRWGDETASDAEVERVCKLAQADGFIREFPNQYETMIVEGGNNVSGGQKQRLCIARALLKKPKILILDDSTSAVDTKTDALIRQAFREEIPDTTRIIIAQRVSSVEDADVIIVMDKGEISGIGTSEELLKTNAIYREVYESQMKGGKDSE
;
A
#
# COMPACT_ATOMS: atom_id res chain seq x y z
N MET A 1 -0.59 -20.62 -5.92
CA MET A 1 -1.81 -20.43 -5.09
C MET A 1 -2.85 -19.56 -5.78
N ILE A 2 -2.49 -18.40 -6.35
CA ILE A 2 -3.39 -17.48 -7.08
C ILE A 2 -3.97 -18.10 -8.36
N PHE A 3 -3.17 -18.84 -9.13
CA PHE A 3 -3.65 -19.59 -10.30
C PHE A 3 -4.69 -20.65 -9.95
N PHE A 4 -4.56 -21.28 -8.78
CA PHE A 4 -5.50 -22.24 -8.24
C PHE A 4 -6.81 -21.58 -7.79
N ILE A 5 -6.75 -20.36 -7.27
CA ILE A 5 -7.92 -19.55 -6.88
C ILE A 5 -8.64 -19.04 -8.13
N LYS A 6 -7.92 -18.50 -9.15
CA LYS A 6 -8.49 -18.12 -10.45
C LYS A 6 -9.20 -19.31 -11.13
N TYR A 7 -8.56 -20.47 -11.16
CA TYR A 7 -9.14 -21.70 -11.72
C TYR A 7 -10.37 -22.18 -10.93
N LYS A 8 -10.32 -22.10 -9.59
CA LYS A 8 -11.45 -22.49 -8.73
C LYS A 8 -12.65 -21.56 -8.86
N ILE A 9 -12.41 -20.24 -8.91
CA ILE A 9 -13.48 -19.23 -9.11
C ILE A 9 -14.09 -19.39 -10.50
N PHE A 10 -13.28 -19.51 -11.55
CA PHE A 10 -13.75 -19.73 -12.92
C PHE A 10 -14.54 -21.04 -13.06
N HIS A 11 -14.05 -22.12 -12.46
CA HIS A 11 -14.73 -23.41 -12.50
C HIS A 11 -16.00 -23.44 -11.64
N SER A 12 -16.03 -22.71 -10.51
CA SER A 12 -17.24 -22.58 -9.68
C SER A 12 -18.32 -21.73 -10.37
N VAL A 13 -17.93 -20.63 -11.03
CA VAL A 13 -18.86 -19.79 -11.80
C VAL A 13 -19.42 -20.54 -12.98
N ILE A 14 -18.61 -21.28 -13.74
CA ILE A 14 -19.07 -22.14 -14.84
C ILE A 14 -19.98 -23.27 -14.32
N SER A 15 -19.63 -23.91 -13.20
CA SER A 15 -20.45 -24.94 -12.57
C SER A 15 -21.81 -24.41 -12.08
N ILE A 16 -21.85 -23.18 -11.56
CA ILE A 16 -23.11 -22.50 -11.18
C ILE A 16 -23.97 -22.21 -12.43
N ILE A 17 -23.36 -21.78 -13.52
CA ILE A 17 -24.05 -21.47 -14.79
C ILE A 17 -24.61 -22.76 -15.42
N PHE A 18 -23.85 -23.87 -15.40
CA PHE A 18 -24.30 -25.13 -15.99
C PHE A 18 -25.28 -25.92 -15.09
N ASN A 19 -25.20 -25.78 -13.76
CA ASN A 19 -26.13 -26.45 -12.83
C ASN A 19 -27.45 -25.69 -12.62
N ALA A 20 -27.55 -24.42 -13.00
CA ALA A 20 -28.82 -23.69 -12.98
C ALA A 20 -29.83 -24.19 -14.03
N GLY A 21 -29.37 -24.99 -15.01
CA GLY A 21 -30.21 -25.60 -16.05
C GLY A 21 -30.78 -26.99 -15.74
N SER A 22 -30.33 -27.65 -14.67
CA SER A 22 -30.83 -28.99 -14.31
C SER A 22 -31.29 -29.01 -12.85
N CYS A 23 -32.44 -28.44 -12.59
CA CYS A 23 -33.14 -28.67 -11.31
C CYS A 23 -34.11 -29.81 -11.49
N ASP A 24 -33.62 -31.04 -11.33
CA ASP A 24 -34.49 -32.22 -11.24
C ASP A 24 -35.04 -32.31 -9.81
N LYS A 25 -36.36 -32.49 -9.72
CA LYS A 25 -37.16 -32.46 -8.49
C LYS A 25 -37.12 -33.78 -7.73
N THR A 26 -35.95 -34.28 -7.39
CA THR A 26 -35.89 -35.40 -6.43
C THR A 26 -34.50 -35.49 -5.80
N ASP A 27 -34.27 -34.73 -4.76
CA ASP A 27 -33.48 -35.19 -3.61
C ASP A 27 -33.60 -34.24 -2.40
N ASP A 28 -34.22 -34.75 -1.33
CA ASP A 28 -34.27 -34.13 0.00
C ASP A 28 -32.89 -34.18 0.65
N ARG A 29 -32.04 -33.14 0.47
CA ARG A 29 -30.86 -32.97 1.29
C ARG A 29 -30.65 -31.53 1.65
N HIS A 30 -30.55 -31.28 2.94
CA HIS A 30 -30.40 -30.04 3.64
C HIS A 30 -29.41 -29.08 3.00
N TYR A 31 -29.92 -27.88 2.63
CA TYR A 31 -29.12 -26.70 2.35
C TYR A 31 -29.24 -25.75 3.55
N GLU A 32 -28.17 -25.53 4.25
CA GLU A 32 -28.07 -24.37 5.16
C GLU A 32 -27.85 -23.10 4.34
N CYS A 33 -28.80 -22.21 4.44
CA CYS A 33 -28.77 -20.91 3.81
C CYS A 33 -28.24 -19.89 4.82
N THR A 34 -27.00 -19.44 4.68
CA THR A 34 -26.50 -18.26 5.35
C THR A 34 -26.20 -17.21 4.30
N ASP A 35 -26.96 -16.11 4.34
CA ASP A 35 -26.75 -14.86 3.60
C ASP A 35 -26.53 -14.94 2.09
N GLY A 36 -27.39 -15.68 1.38
CA GLY A 36 -27.51 -15.58 -0.08
C GLY A 36 -26.33 -16.10 -0.91
N VAL A 37 -25.38 -16.82 -0.31
CA VAL A 37 -24.25 -17.46 -1.02
C VAL A 37 -24.34 -18.97 -0.88
N TYR A 38 -24.59 -19.67 -1.99
CA TYR A 38 -24.56 -21.13 -2.02
C TYR A 38 -23.10 -21.60 -2.11
N VAL A 39 -22.59 -22.23 -1.06
CA VAL A 39 -21.27 -22.88 -1.06
C VAL A 39 -21.46 -24.36 -1.44
N TYR A 40 -20.86 -24.74 -2.56
CA TYR A 40 -20.82 -26.14 -3.02
C TYR A 40 -19.65 -26.88 -2.32
N ASP A 41 -19.96 -27.94 -1.58
CA ASP A 41 -18.96 -28.83 -0.98
C ASP A 41 -18.61 -29.96 -1.96
N PRO A 42 -17.39 -30.04 -2.49
CA PRO A 42 -16.97 -31.09 -3.42
C PRO A 42 -16.70 -32.45 -2.75
N SER A 43 -16.76 -32.58 -1.43
CA SER A 43 -16.48 -33.83 -0.73
C SER A 43 -17.65 -34.82 -0.73
N ALA A 44 -18.86 -34.37 -1.08
CA ALA A 44 -20.06 -35.23 -1.12
C ALA A 44 -20.16 -36.17 -2.33
N ARG A 45 -19.21 -36.16 -3.26
CA ARG A 45 -19.28 -36.90 -4.54
C ARG A 45 -18.66 -38.30 -4.50
N LYS A 46 -18.36 -38.87 -3.34
CA LYS A 46 -17.68 -40.18 -3.23
C LYS A 46 -18.56 -41.36 -2.82
N SER A 47 -19.87 -41.25 -2.83
CA SER A 47 -20.71 -42.41 -2.40
C SER A 47 -22.00 -42.63 -3.20
N ALA A 48 -22.00 -42.42 -4.51
CA ALA A 48 -23.17 -42.76 -5.32
C ALA A 48 -22.76 -43.28 -6.71
N ASP A 49 -21.86 -44.29 -6.74
CA ASP A 49 -21.76 -45.23 -7.87
C ASP A 49 -22.46 -46.51 -7.44
N HIS A 50 -23.71 -46.62 -7.77
CA HIS A 50 -24.39 -47.92 -7.88
C HIS A 50 -25.61 -47.78 -8.79
N ASP A 51 -25.49 -48.45 -9.91
CA ASP A 51 -26.49 -49.01 -10.83
C ASP A 51 -27.92 -48.43 -10.80
N ARG A 52 -28.33 -47.82 -11.89
CA ARG A 52 -29.71 -47.99 -12.41
C ARG A 52 -29.69 -47.96 -13.92
N ASP A 53 -29.95 -49.16 -14.49
CA ASP A 53 -30.42 -49.36 -15.86
C ASP A 53 -31.68 -48.50 -16.12
N VAL A 54 -31.62 -47.59 -17.08
CA VAL A 54 -32.80 -46.93 -17.63
C VAL A 54 -33.05 -47.54 -19.00
N PRO A 55 -34.26 -48.09 -19.25
CA PRO A 55 -34.56 -48.67 -20.55
C PRO A 55 -34.65 -47.60 -21.64
N ASP A 56 -34.02 -47.85 -22.77
CA ASP A 56 -34.15 -47.14 -24.02
C ASP A 56 -35.61 -47.16 -24.48
N HIS A 57 -36.21 -45.99 -24.61
CA HIS A 57 -37.44 -45.77 -25.36
C HIS A 57 -37.07 -45.02 -26.66
N ASP A 58 -36.76 -45.84 -27.69
CA ASP A 58 -36.78 -45.36 -29.08
C ASP A 58 -38.24 -45.02 -29.46
N GLY A 59 -38.53 -43.77 -29.47
CA GLY A 59 -39.75 -43.19 -30.02
C GLY A 59 -39.38 -42.02 -30.94
N ASP A 60 -39.55 -42.24 -32.21
CA ASP A 60 -39.38 -41.26 -33.32
C ASP A 60 -40.07 -39.94 -33.03
N ASP A 61 -39.36 -38.98 -32.48
CA ASP A 61 -39.84 -37.60 -32.27
C ASP A 61 -39.01 -36.59 -33.11
N GLN A 62 -38.97 -36.83 -34.45
CA GLN A 62 -38.31 -35.98 -35.42
C GLN A 62 -38.92 -34.56 -35.57
N SER A 63 -40.07 -34.33 -34.95
CA SER A 63 -40.74 -33.01 -35.04
C SER A 63 -40.30 -32.01 -33.96
N CYS A 64 -39.92 -32.50 -32.79
CA CYS A 64 -39.34 -31.62 -31.72
C CYS A 64 -37.94 -31.12 -32.05
N ASP A 65 -37.09 -31.95 -32.66
CA ASP A 65 -35.69 -31.62 -32.95
C ASP A 65 -35.54 -30.44 -33.91
N ARG A 66 -36.52 -30.22 -34.80
CA ARG A 66 -36.47 -29.02 -35.73
C ARG A 66 -36.70 -27.69 -35.05
N ILE A 67 -37.26 -27.66 -33.85
CA ILE A 67 -37.45 -26.41 -33.09
C ILE A 67 -36.20 -26.06 -32.29
N TYR A 68 -35.38 -27.06 -31.95
CA TYR A 68 -34.13 -26.85 -31.16
C TYR A 68 -32.93 -26.46 -32.04
N ASP A 69 -32.98 -26.74 -33.36
CA ASP A 69 -31.90 -26.44 -34.31
C ASP A 69 -31.89 -25.02 -34.86
N VAL A 70 -32.63 -24.10 -34.27
CA VAL A 70 -32.40 -22.67 -34.54
C VAL A 70 -31.11 -22.28 -33.83
N ASP A 71 -30.10 -22.09 -34.62
CA ASP A 71 -28.74 -21.61 -34.29
C ASP A 71 -28.77 -20.26 -33.53
N HIS A 72 -29.43 -20.24 -32.37
CA HIS A 72 -29.68 -19.08 -31.51
C HIS A 72 -28.46 -18.66 -30.75
N ASP A 73 -27.49 -19.58 -30.61
CA ASP A 73 -26.30 -19.35 -29.76
C ASP A 73 -25.28 -18.41 -30.41
N SER A 74 -25.25 -18.32 -31.74
CA SER A 74 -24.20 -17.55 -32.42
C SER A 74 -24.50 -16.04 -32.52
N GLY A 75 -25.76 -15.63 -32.64
CA GLY A 75 -26.14 -14.23 -32.84
C GLY A 75 -26.11 -13.42 -31.53
N PHE A 76 -26.73 -13.97 -30.49
CA PHE A 76 -26.88 -13.34 -29.20
C PHE A 76 -25.54 -13.25 -28.46
N GLY A 77 -24.78 -14.34 -28.35
CA GLY A 77 -23.46 -14.35 -27.74
C GLY A 77 -22.48 -13.38 -28.43
N ARG A 78 -22.54 -13.30 -29.76
CA ARG A 78 -21.75 -12.30 -30.52
C ARG A 78 -22.12 -10.86 -30.17
N THR A 79 -23.40 -10.57 -29.97
CA THR A 79 -23.86 -9.22 -29.59
C THR A 79 -23.39 -8.85 -28.20
N LEU A 80 -23.47 -9.78 -27.22
CA LEU A 80 -22.95 -9.58 -25.87
C LEU A 80 -21.45 -9.34 -25.86
N ILE A 81 -20.68 -10.18 -26.56
CA ILE A 81 -19.23 -10.02 -26.69
C ILE A 81 -18.88 -8.69 -27.35
N PHE A 82 -19.64 -8.27 -28.35
CA PHE A 82 -19.43 -6.99 -29.01
C PHE A 82 -19.70 -5.81 -28.07
N ILE A 83 -20.80 -5.82 -27.32
CA ILE A 83 -21.11 -4.79 -26.31
C ILE A 83 -20.01 -4.74 -25.25
N ALA A 84 -19.59 -5.90 -24.73
CA ALA A 84 -18.55 -6.04 -23.74
C ALA A 84 -17.20 -5.48 -24.24
N LYS A 85 -16.71 -5.94 -25.39
CA LYS A 85 -15.46 -5.46 -25.99
C LYS A 85 -15.47 -3.96 -26.27
N LYS A 86 -16.63 -3.40 -26.58
CA LYS A 86 -16.77 -1.97 -26.86
C LYS A 86 -16.90 -1.13 -25.59
N ALA A 87 -17.48 -1.65 -24.51
CA ALA A 87 -17.65 -0.96 -23.24
C ALA A 87 -16.35 -0.97 -22.40
N HIS A 88 -15.62 -2.08 -22.38
CA HIS A 88 -14.42 -2.30 -21.57
C HIS A 88 -13.38 -1.16 -21.66
N PRO A 89 -12.89 -0.71 -22.82
CA PRO A 89 -11.91 0.38 -22.91
C PRO A 89 -12.41 1.72 -22.41
N HIS A 90 -13.74 1.91 -22.35
CA HIS A 90 -14.33 3.12 -21.78
C HIS A 90 -14.36 3.05 -20.25
N PHE A 91 -14.62 1.88 -19.67
CA PHE A 91 -14.56 1.70 -18.22
C PHE A 91 -13.15 1.88 -17.68
N ILE A 92 -12.11 1.34 -18.33
CA ILE A 92 -10.72 1.58 -17.94
C ILE A 92 -10.45 3.08 -17.84
N LYS A 93 -10.79 3.85 -18.89
CA LYS A 93 -10.61 5.30 -18.87
C LYS A 93 -11.42 6.03 -17.79
N VAL A 94 -12.59 5.50 -17.42
CA VAL A 94 -13.38 6.06 -16.31
C VAL A 94 -12.62 5.88 -15.00
N PHE A 95 -12.02 4.72 -14.77
CA PHE A 95 -11.26 4.46 -13.54
C PHE A 95 -10.00 5.33 -13.45
N ASP A 96 -9.27 5.51 -14.55
CA ASP A 96 -8.09 6.39 -14.58
C ASP A 96 -8.47 7.84 -14.21
N GLU A 97 -9.53 8.38 -14.80
CA GLU A 97 -10.01 9.74 -14.50
C GLU A 97 -10.64 9.84 -13.08
N TYR A 98 -11.16 8.73 -12.55
CA TYR A 98 -11.67 8.69 -11.18
C TYR A 98 -10.54 8.77 -10.16
N ASP A 99 -9.38 8.18 -10.45
CA ASP A 99 -8.19 8.32 -9.64
C ASP A 99 -7.69 9.77 -9.62
N GLU A 100 -7.72 10.46 -10.77
CA GLU A 100 -7.38 11.89 -10.83
C GLU A 100 -8.39 12.74 -10.02
N LEU A 101 -9.68 12.39 -10.06
CA LEU A 101 -10.69 13.05 -9.22
C LEU A 101 -10.38 12.88 -7.73
N ASN A 102 -10.01 11.67 -7.31
CA ASN A 102 -9.63 11.37 -5.93
C ASN A 102 -8.38 12.14 -5.51
N ASN A 103 -7.37 12.24 -6.40
CA ASN A 103 -6.15 13.01 -6.15
C ASN A 103 -6.48 14.50 -5.89
N VAL A 104 -7.36 15.10 -6.71
CA VAL A 104 -7.79 16.50 -6.51
C VAL A 104 -8.54 16.67 -5.19
N VAL A 105 -9.40 15.72 -4.81
CA VAL A 105 -10.08 15.76 -3.51
C VAL A 105 -9.08 15.70 -2.37
N GLN A 106 -8.13 14.79 -2.43
CA GLN A 106 -7.10 14.63 -1.40
C GLN A 106 -6.18 15.84 -1.31
N GLU A 107 -5.77 16.41 -2.46
CA GLU A 107 -5.02 17.66 -2.53
C GLU A 107 -5.78 18.79 -1.84
N ASN A 108 -7.08 18.97 -2.14
CA ASN A 108 -7.92 19.99 -1.55
C ASN A 108 -8.11 19.82 -0.04
N VAL A 109 -8.28 18.59 0.45
CA VAL A 109 -8.37 18.30 1.89
C VAL A 109 -7.06 18.67 2.60
N ASN A 110 -5.92 18.28 2.05
CA ASN A 110 -4.61 18.55 2.63
C ASN A 110 -4.23 20.04 2.55
N ALA A 111 -4.59 20.71 1.45
CA ALA A 111 -4.26 22.12 1.19
C ALA A 111 -5.38 23.10 1.58
N ALA A 112 -6.43 22.66 2.26
CA ALA A 112 -7.61 23.50 2.57
C ALA A 112 -7.26 24.84 3.24
N ARG A 113 -6.26 24.86 4.13
CA ARG A 113 -5.75 26.08 4.77
C ARG A 113 -5.08 27.02 3.78
N VAL A 114 -4.35 26.47 2.81
CA VAL A 114 -3.66 27.25 1.75
C VAL A 114 -4.71 27.86 0.82
N VAL A 115 -5.66 27.06 0.34
CA VAL A 115 -6.76 27.53 -0.51
C VAL A 115 -7.50 28.69 0.15
N LYS A 116 -7.81 28.57 1.43
CA LYS A 116 -8.46 29.63 2.23
C LYS A 116 -7.58 30.85 2.41
N ALA A 117 -6.31 30.68 2.72
CA ALA A 117 -5.37 31.79 2.93
C ALA A 117 -5.16 32.64 1.67
N TYR A 118 -5.22 32.01 0.49
CA TYR A 118 -5.06 32.70 -0.80
C TYR A 118 -6.38 33.04 -1.50
N VAL A 119 -7.54 32.75 -0.87
CA VAL A 119 -8.90 33.02 -1.40
C VAL A 119 -9.05 32.42 -2.82
N ARG A 120 -8.73 31.13 -2.96
CA ARG A 120 -8.74 30.40 -4.24
C ARG A 120 -9.80 29.34 -4.36
N GLU A 121 -10.87 29.42 -3.57
CA GLU A 121 -11.97 28.46 -3.56
C GLU A 121 -12.62 28.31 -4.94
N ASP A 122 -12.89 29.43 -5.63
CA ASP A 122 -13.52 29.39 -6.95
C ASP A 122 -12.65 28.67 -7.99
N HIS A 123 -11.32 28.83 -7.91
CA HIS A 123 -10.39 28.11 -8.77
C HIS A 123 -10.44 26.60 -8.55
N GLU A 124 -10.47 26.17 -7.28
CA GLU A 124 -10.55 24.73 -6.94
C GLU A 124 -11.90 24.13 -7.32
N VAL A 125 -13.00 24.87 -7.16
CA VAL A 125 -14.33 24.45 -7.62
C VAL A 125 -14.34 24.30 -9.15
N GLU A 126 -13.71 25.21 -9.90
CA GLU A 126 -13.61 25.09 -11.35
C GLU A 126 -12.74 23.89 -11.77
N LYS A 127 -11.58 23.68 -11.12
CA LYS A 127 -10.69 22.53 -11.34
C LYS A 127 -11.44 21.20 -11.13
N PHE A 128 -12.10 21.06 -9.98
CA PHE A 128 -12.91 19.89 -9.66
C PHE A 128 -14.06 19.69 -10.66
N GLY A 129 -14.76 20.78 -11.02
CA GLY A 129 -15.86 20.73 -11.99
C GLY A 129 -15.43 20.26 -13.38
N LYS A 130 -14.22 20.61 -13.83
CA LYS A 130 -13.65 20.15 -15.11
C LYS A 130 -13.42 18.63 -15.08
N ILE A 131 -12.77 18.12 -14.06
CA ILE A 131 -12.44 16.68 -13.93
C ILE A 131 -13.74 15.87 -13.75
N SER A 132 -14.62 16.29 -12.85
CA SER A 132 -15.93 15.67 -12.66
C SER A 132 -16.73 15.64 -13.96
N GLY A 133 -16.66 16.71 -14.77
CA GLY A 133 -17.30 16.77 -16.10
C GLY A 133 -16.70 15.78 -17.11
N ILE A 134 -15.40 15.47 -17.02
CA ILE A 134 -14.75 14.45 -17.85
C ILE A 134 -15.23 13.06 -17.43
N VAL A 135 -15.17 12.74 -16.14
CA VAL A 135 -15.67 11.48 -15.58
C VAL A 135 -17.13 11.24 -15.97
N PHE A 136 -17.98 12.24 -15.81
CA PHE A 136 -19.39 12.16 -16.20
C PHE A 136 -19.58 11.81 -17.68
N ARG A 137 -18.81 12.46 -18.58
CA ARG A 137 -18.92 12.18 -20.03
C ARG A 137 -18.44 10.79 -20.40
N LEU A 138 -17.34 10.33 -19.80
CA LEU A 138 -16.79 8.99 -20.04
C LEU A 138 -17.73 7.91 -19.51
N PHE A 139 -18.21 8.08 -18.28
CA PHE A 139 -19.17 7.18 -17.67
C PHE A 139 -20.47 7.10 -18.47
N THR A 140 -20.99 8.25 -18.91
CA THR A 140 -22.19 8.30 -19.76
C THR A 140 -21.98 7.56 -21.09
N LYS A 141 -20.77 7.60 -21.67
CA LYS A 141 -20.48 6.84 -22.91
C LYS A 141 -20.46 5.34 -22.64
N ALA A 142 -19.80 4.90 -21.57
CA ALA A 142 -19.75 3.50 -21.18
C ALA A 142 -21.16 2.94 -20.91
N GLU A 143 -21.93 3.65 -20.10
CA GLU A 143 -23.30 3.28 -19.74
C GLU A 143 -24.25 3.24 -20.94
N LYS A 144 -24.12 4.17 -21.89
CA LYS A 144 -24.91 4.13 -23.12
C LYS A 144 -24.66 2.88 -23.95
N ILE A 145 -23.43 2.35 -23.96
CA ILE A 145 -23.11 1.11 -24.67
C ILE A 145 -23.75 -0.07 -23.94
N VAL A 146 -23.59 -0.14 -22.60
CA VAL A 146 -24.18 -1.20 -21.78
C VAL A 146 -25.71 -1.15 -21.81
N ALA A 147 -26.31 0.02 -21.84
CA ALA A 147 -27.76 0.21 -21.88
C ALA A 147 -28.43 -0.43 -23.12
N TRP A 148 -27.69 -0.63 -24.22
CA TRP A 148 -28.18 -1.37 -25.39
C TRP A 148 -28.46 -2.85 -25.11
N ASN A 149 -27.86 -3.40 -24.05
CA ASN A 149 -28.06 -4.80 -23.66
C ASN A 149 -29.57 -5.09 -23.42
N SER A 150 -30.23 -4.29 -22.60
CA SER A 150 -31.64 -4.53 -22.23
C SER A 150 -32.61 -4.48 -23.40
N PRO A 151 -32.64 -3.44 -24.28
CA PRO A 151 -33.48 -3.41 -25.46
C PRO A 151 -33.22 -4.56 -26.43
N THR A 152 -31.96 -4.92 -26.66
CA THR A 152 -31.59 -6.04 -27.55
C THR A 152 -32.14 -7.36 -27.03
N MET A 153 -32.00 -7.62 -25.73
CA MET A 153 -32.56 -8.79 -25.08
C MET A 153 -34.08 -8.85 -25.20
N GLN A 154 -34.73 -7.74 -24.90
CA GLN A 154 -36.19 -7.66 -24.93
C GLN A 154 -36.73 -7.85 -26.34
N PHE A 155 -36.06 -7.29 -27.35
CA PHE A 155 -36.41 -7.48 -28.75
C PHE A 155 -36.25 -8.94 -29.18
N THR A 156 -35.16 -9.59 -28.83
CA THR A 156 -34.92 -11.03 -29.08
C THR A 156 -36.03 -11.89 -28.45
N MET A 157 -36.39 -11.59 -27.19
CA MET A 157 -37.43 -12.28 -26.46
C MET A 157 -38.77 -12.21 -27.22
N TYR A 158 -39.19 -11.02 -27.68
CA TYR A 158 -40.43 -10.86 -28.39
C TYR A 158 -40.44 -11.55 -29.76
N ILE A 159 -39.31 -11.55 -30.49
CA ILE A 159 -39.17 -12.28 -31.75
C ILE A 159 -39.36 -13.79 -31.53
N VAL A 160 -38.70 -14.35 -30.50
CA VAL A 160 -38.78 -15.78 -30.16
C VAL A 160 -40.20 -16.18 -29.78
N VAL A 161 -40.87 -15.40 -28.93
CA VAL A 161 -42.27 -15.66 -28.56
C VAL A 161 -43.20 -15.58 -29.78
N LEU A 162 -43.00 -14.56 -30.63
CA LEU A 162 -43.81 -14.42 -31.87
C LEU A 162 -43.62 -15.63 -32.81
N ALA A 163 -42.37 -16.04 -33.02
CA ALA A 163 -42.05 -17.20 -33.84
C ALA A 163 -42.68 -18.51 -33.29
N MET A 164 -42.60 -18.72 -31.96
CA MET A 164 -43.23 -19.87 -31.31
C MET A 164 -44.74 -19.89 -31.44
N VAL A 165 -45.40 -18.74 -31.30
CA VAL A 165 -46.85 -18.64 -31.46
C VAL A 165 -47.26 -18.92 -32.92
N LEU A 166 -46.52 -18.43 -33.91
CA LEU A 166 -46.82 -18.67 -35.33
C LEU A 166 -46.59 -20.13 -35.72
N ILE A 167 -45.43 -20.71 -35.42
CA ILE A 167 -45.05 -22.09 -35.75
C ILE A 167 -45.90 -23.07 -34.94
N GLY A 168 -46.02 -22.86 -33.62
CA GLY A 168 -46.84 -23.73 -32.77
C GLY A 168 -48.33 -23.67 -33.08
N GLY A 169 -48.86 -22.47 -33.50
CA GLY A 169 -50.22 -22.32 -33.95
C GLY A 169 -50.50 -23.14 -35.21
N GLU A 170 -49.56 -23.13 -36.17
CA GLU A 170 -49.64 -23.95 -37.38
C GLU A 170 -49.63 -25.45 -37.06
N SER A 171 -48.76 -25.89 -36.13
CA SER A 171 -48.69 -27.29 -35.66
C SER A 171 -49.95 -27.76 -34.89
N ILE A 172 -50.65 -26.85 -34.20
CA ILE A 172 -51.93 -27.17 -33.56
C ILE A 172 -53.02 -27.35 -34.61
N ILE A 173 -53.03 -26.53 -35.68
CA ILE A 173 -54.04 -26.65 -36.76
C ILE A 173 -53.81 -27.93 -37.56
N SER A 174 -52.55 -28.33 -37.78
CA SER A 174 -52.23 -29.63 -38.42
C SER A 174 -52.52 -30.85 -37.55
N GLY A 175 -52.72 -30.68 -36.26
CA GLY A 175 -52.98 -31.76 -35.30
C GLY A 175 -51.72 -32.41 -34.71
N ASP A 176 -50.54 -31.85 -34.97
CA ASP A 176 -49.21 -32.39 -34.52
C ASP A 176 -48.84 -31.94 -33.10
N MET A 177 -49.55 -30.96 -32.53
CA MET A 177 -49.26 -30.40 -31.22
C MET A 177 -50.55 -30.08 -30.43
N LEU A 178 -50.55 -30.33 -29.11
CA LEU A 178 -51.62 -29.93 -28.21
C LEU A 178 -51.40 -28.45 -27.71
N THR A 179 -52.51 -27.76 -27.43
CA THR A 179 -52.48 -26.41 -26.89
C THR A 179 -51.70 -26.30 -25.56
N GLY A 180 -51.72 -27.35 -24.73
CA GLY A 180 -50.93 -27.43 -23.50
C GLY A 180 -49.42 -27.49 -23.72
N GLU A 181 -49.00 -28.22 -24.77
CA GLU A 181 -47.60 -28.35 -25.17
C GLU A 181 -47.05 -26.98 -25.64
N LEU A 182 -47.76 -26.27 -26.47
CA LEU A 182 -47.37 -24.90 -26.91
C LEU A 182 -47.20 -23.96 -25.71
N THR A 183 -48.13 -24.04 -24.75
CA THR A 183 -48.01 -23.21 -23.53
C THR A 183 -46.75 -23.58 -22.73
N SER A 184 -46.44 -24.85 -22.60
CA SER A 184 -45.24 -25.33 -21.91
C SER A 184 -43.94 -24.86 -22.60
N VAL A 185 -43.87 -24.97 -23.93
CA VAL A 185 -42.75 -24.53 -24.74
C VAL A 185 -42.51 -23.01 -24.59
N ILE A 186 -43.58 -22.20 -24.59
CA ILE A 186 -43.46 -20.74 -24.36
C ILE A 186 -42.91 -20.45 -22.98
N VAL A 187 -43.40 -21.15 -21.92
CA VAL A 187 -42.90 -20.97 -20.55
C VAL A 187 -41.41 -21.32 -20.43
N TYR A 188 -41.01 -22.47 -21.00
CA TYR A 188 -39.60 -22.87 -21.00
C TYR A 188 -38.71 -21.87 -21.77
N ALA A 189 -39.15 -21.40 -22.92
CA ALA A 189 -38.43 -20.40 -23.70
C ALA A 189 -38.24 -19.08 -22.91
N LEU A 190 -39.28 -18.62 -22.22
CA LEU A 190 -39.18 -17.44 -21.37
C LEU A 190 -38.20 -17.66 -20.20
N GLN A 191 -38.19 -18.86 -19.62
CA GLN A 191 -37.26 -19.22 -18.56
C GLN A 191 -35.80 -19.25 -19.05
N ILE A 192 -35.57 -19.83 -20.24
CA ILE A 192 -34.23 -19.84 -20.87
C ILE A 192 -33.76 -18.41 -21.14
N LEU A 193 -34.63 -17.57 -21.74
CA LEU A 193 -34.27 -16.17 -22.02
C LEU A 193 -33.99 -15.35 -20.76
N THR A 194 -34.75 -15.61 -19.68
CA THR A 194 -34.48 -14.96 -18.38
C THR A 194 -33.13 -15.41 -17.80
N SER A 195 -32.83 -16.70 -17.89
CA SER A 195 -31.52 -17.22 -17.46
C SER A 195 -30.37 -16.62 -18.27
N LEU A 196 -30.56 -16.47 -19.57
CA LEU A 196 -29.58 -15.86 -20.48
C LEU A 196 -29.34 -14.37 -20.14
N MET A 197 -30.39 -13.65 -19.71
CA MET A 197 -30.27 -12.27 -19.23
C MET A 197 -29.45 -12.20 -17.92
N MET A 198 -29.66 -13.18 -17.03
CA MET A 198 -28.85 -13.28 -15.80
C MET A 198 -27.38 -13.52 -16.13
N VAL A 199 -27.08 -14.44 -17.05
CA VAL A 199 -25.71 -14.70 -17.52
C VAL A 199 -25.07 -13.43 -18.10
N SER A 200 -25.80 -12.66 -18.91
CA SER A 200 -25.34 -11.37 -19.44
C SER A 200 -24.96 -10.40 -18.33
N PHE A 201 -25.79 -10.28 -17.30
CA PHE A 201 -25.53 -9.41 -16.16
C PHE A 201 -24.27 -9.86 -15.40
N VAL A 202 -24.16 -11.17 -15.11
CA VAL A 202 -22.97 -11.74 -14.44
C VAL A 202 -21.70 -11.49 -15.27
N PHE A 203 -21.78 -11.61 -16.59
CA PHE A 203 -20.64 -11.33 -17.48
C PHE A 203 -20.15 -9.88 -17.38
N VAL A 204 -21.07 -8.91 -17.34
CA VAL A 204 -20.71 -7.49 -17.13
C VAL A 204 -20.07 -7.29 -15.75
N MET A 205 -20.60 -7.93 -14.71
CA MET A 205 -20.02 -7.86 -13.37
C MET A 205 -18.60 -8.44 -13.30
N ILE A 206 -18.36 -9.57 -13.99
CA ILE A 206 -17.02 -10.18 -14.08
C ILE A 206 -16.03 -9.21 -14.76
N MET A 207 -16.43 -8.53 -15.83
CA MET A 207 -15.58 -7.57 -16.51
C MET A 207 -15.21 -6.37 -15.65
N ILE A 208 -16.14 -5.89 -14.83
CA ILE A 208 -15.85 -4.81 -13.87
C ILE A 208 -14.89 -5.32 -12.78
N ALA A 209 -15.10 -6.55 -12.31
CA ALA A 209 -14.25 -7.17 -11.29
C ALA A 209 -12.82 -7.47 -11.82
N GLU A 210 -12.66 -7.74 -13.12
CA GLU A 210 -11.36 -7.98 -13.75
C GLU A 210 -10.40 -6.80 -13.56
N ALA A 211 -10.85 -5.58 -13.81
CA ALA A 211 -10.05 -4.36 -13.61
C ALA A 211 -9.60 -4.18 -12.14
N SER A 212 -10.49 -4.48 -11.19
CA SER A 212 -10.14 -4.45 -9.76
C SER A 212 -9.16 -5.56 -9.38
N THR A 213 -9.31 -6.74 -9.98
CA THR A 213 -8.43 -7.89 -9.75
C THR A 213 -7.02 -7.63 -10.29
N GLU A 214 -6.90 -6.98 -11.44
CA GLU A 214 -5.61 -6.59 -12.02
C GLU A 214 -4.82 -5.66 -11.09
N ARG A 215 -5.47 -4.62 -10.55
CA ARG A 215 -4.85 -3.71 -9.55
C ARG A 215 -4.41 -4.42 -8.27
N ILE A 216 -5.23 -5.37 -7.79
CA ILE A 216 -4.86 -6.17 -6.60
C ILE A 216 -3.66 -7.07 -6.91
N ASN A 217 -3.65 -7.70 -8.09
CA ASN A 217 -2.54 -8.54 -8.50
C ASN A 217 -1.25 -7.73 -8.69
N GLU A 218 -1.32 -6.51 -9.24
CA GLU A 218 -0.16 -5.62 -9.37
C GLU A 218 0.52 -5.39 -8.02
N VAL A 219 -0.25 -5.13 -6.97
CA VAL A 219 0.29 -4.98 -5.60
C VAL A 219 0.80 -6.30 -5.02
N LEU A 220 0.11 -7.42 -5.29
CA LEU A 220 0.51 -8.73 -4.76
C LEU A 220 1.71 -9.35 -5.50
N ASP A 221 1.90 -8.99 -6.76
CA ASP A 221 3.00 -9.46 -7.60
C ASP A 221 4.25 -8.55 -7.45
N GLU A 222 4.12 -7.41 -6.72
CA GLU A 222 5.26 -6.53 -6.42
C GLU A 222 6.28 -7.28 -5.56
N VAL A 223 7.49 -7.38 -6.08
CA VAL A 223 8.61 -8.04 -5.38
C VAL A 223 9.43 -6.98 -4.68
N PRO A 224 9.69 -7.12 -3.36
CA PRO A 224 10.56 -6.19 -2.65
C PRO A 224 11.96 -6.16 -3.28
N GLU A 225 12.51 -4.96 -3.49
CA GLU A 225 13.88 -4.80 -4.01
C GLU A 225 14.93 -5.37 -3.06
N MET A 226 14.61 -5.39 -1.75
CA MET A 226 15.52 -5.87 -0.70
C MET A 226 14.95 -7.15 -0.08
N GLU A 227 15.67 -8.24 -0.25
CA GLU A 227 15.37 -9.52 0.37
C GLU A 227 16.53 -9.99 1.25
N ASP A 228 16.20 -10.76 2.27
CA ASP A 228 17.19 -11.41 3.10
C ASP A 228 17.84 -12.57 2.35
N LYS A 229 19.16 -12.71 2.48
CA LYS A 229 19.87 -13.90 1.99
C LYS A 229 19.47 -15.13 2.80
N ALA A 230 19.54 -16.32 2.20
CA ALA A 230 19.19 -17.57 2.88
C ALA A 230 20.08 -17.87 4.11
N ASP A 231 21.31 -17.37 4.10
CA ASP A 231 22.34 -17.47 5.13
C ASP A 231 22.61 -16.14 5.85
N ALA A 232 21.60 -15.26 5.90
CA ALA A 232 21.73 -13.93 6.47
C ALA A 232 22.17 -13.95 7.94
N VAL A 233 23.10 -13.07 8.30
CA VAL A 233 23.62 -12.90 9.65
C VAL A 233 22.52 -12.30 10.54
N THR A 234 22.29 -12.92 11.71
CA THR A 234 21.21 -12.52 12.62
C THR A 234 21.69 -11.78 13.86
N GLU A 235 22.99 -11.56 13.99
CA GLU A 235 23.57 -10.87 15.16
C GLU A 235 24.53 -9.76 14.71
N VAL A 236 24.29 -8.53 15.16
CA VAL A 236 25.21 -7.41 15.01
C VAL A 236 26.19 -7.44 16.18
N THR A 237 27.49 -7.54 15.92
CA THR A 237 28.52 -7.72 16.96
C THR A 237 28.73 -6.46 17.80
N ASN A 238 28.90 -5.31 17.14
CA ASN A 238 29.17 -4.02 17.78
C ASN A 238 28.62 -2.86 16.94
N GLY A 239 28.86 -1.61 17.36
CA GLY A 239 28.42 -0.39 16.71
C GLY A 239 29.42 0.23 15.73
N ASP A 240 30.43 -0.53 15.25
CA ASP A 240 31.36 -0.05 14.22
C ASP A 240 30.64 0.16 12.90
N ILE A 241 30.98 1.23 12.18
CA ILE A 241 30.38 1.55 10.89
C ILE A 241 31.49 1.89 9.91
N GLU A 242 31.48 1.26 8.73
CA GLU A 242 32.48 1.49 7.71
C GLU A 242 31.83 1.67 6.34
N PHE A 243 32.25 2.73 5.63
CA PHE A 243 31.88 2.99 4.23
C PHE A 243 33.13 2.86 3.39
N GLU A 244 33.11 1.99 2.37
CA GLU A 244 34.22 1.74 1.46
C GLU A 244 33.80 2.06 0.04
N HIS A 245 34.32 3.14 -0.52
CA HIS A 245 34.07 3.60 -1.90
C HIS A 245 32.60 3.67 -2.28
N VAL A 246 31.77 4.18 -1.36
CA VAL A 246 30.31 4.17 -1.51
C VAL A 246 29.84 5.26 -2.47
N ASN A 247 29.13 4.81 -3.51
CA ASN A 247 28.34 5.66 -4.40
C ASN A 247 26.87 5.29 -4.29
N PHE A 248 26.01 6.27 -4.30
CA PHE A 248 24.57 6.05 -4.21
C PHE A 248 23.76 7.01 -5.06
N SER A 249 22.75 6.47 -5.76
CA SER A 249 21.74 7.21 -6.52
C SER A 249 20.34 6.65 -6.23
N TYR A 250 19.37 7.51 -5.95
CA TYR A 250 17.95 7.11 -5.81
C TYR A 250 17.32 6.61 -7.12
N ALA A 251 17.89 6.97 -8.27
CA ALA A 251 17.42 6.53 -9.57
C ALA A 251 18.12 5.23 -10.06
N GLY A 252 18.92 4.58 -9.20
CA GLY A 252 19.66 3.37 -9.54
C GLY A 252 20.87 3.62 -10.45
N GLU A 253 21.28 2.61 -11.20
CA GLU A 253 22.43 2.67 -12.10
C GLU A 253 22.18 3.67 -13.24
N GLY A 254 23.13 4.59 -13.44
CA GLY A 254 23.06 5.65 -14.46
C GLY A 254 22.33 6.93 -14.01
N GLY A 255 21.79 6.98 -12.79
CA GLY A 255 21.21 8.19 -12.21
C GLY A 255 22.27 9.16 -11.66
N ASN A 256 21.83 10.38 -11.33
CA ASN A 256 22.69 11.35 -10.65
C ASN A 256 23.09 10.84 -9.27
N LEU A 257 24.38 10.76 -8.99
CA LEU A 257 24.89 10.34 -7.70
C LEU A 257 24.56 11.35 -6.60
N SER A 258 23.88 10.87 -5.57
CA SER A 258 23.62 11.61 -4.33
C SER A 258 24.80 11.51 -3.34
N LEU A 259 25.49 10.37 -3.33
CA LEU A 259 26.77 10.18 -2.63
C LEU A 259 27.83 9.74 -3.64
N LYS A 260 29.07 10.23 -3.46
CA LYS A 260 30.16 10.03 -4.39
C LYS A 260 31.43 9.65 -3.61
N ASP A 261 31.91 8.43 -3.89
CA ASP A 261 33.16 7.87 -3.34
C ASP A 261 33.35 8.12 -1.85
N VAL A 262 32.31 7.86 -1.06
CA VAL A 262 32.34 8.08 0.38
C VAL A 262 33.17 7.00 1.05
N ASN A 263 34.20 7.42 1.78
CA ASN A 263 35.06 6.58 2.62
C ASN A 263 35.04 7.11 4.06
N LEU A 264 34.57 6.28 5.00
CA LEU A 264 34.35 6.68 6.38
C LEU A 264 34.46 5.49 7.32
N HIS A 265 35.09 5.69 8.48
CA HIS A 265 35.13 4.70 9.55
C HIS A 265 34.74 5.36 10.88
N ILE A 266 33.69 4.83 11.54
CA ILE A 266 33.19 5.25 12.85
C ILE A 266 33.37 4.07 13.81
N LYS A 267 34.04 4.29 14.92
CA LYS A 267 34.26 3.26 15.92
C LYS A 267 33.05 3.13 16.85
N SER A 268 32.83 1.92 17.35
CA SER A 268 31.77 1.64 18.33
C SER A 268 31.87 2.57 19.55
N GLY A 269 30.74 3.12 19.97
CA GLY A 269 30.62 4.04 21.10
C GLY A 269 30.97 5.51 20.80
N GLN A 270 31.50 5.83 19.61
CA GLN A 270 31.78 7.23 19.23
C GLN A 270 30.52 8.09 19.06
N ILE A 271 30.67 9.36 19.40
CA ILE A 271 29.71 10.41 19.09
C ILE A 271 30.18 11.10 17.82
N VAL A 272 29.39 11.01 16.74
CA VAL A 272 29.72 11.59 15.45
C VAL A 272 28.72 12.68 15.11
N GLY A 273 29.23 13.88 14.85
CA GLY A 273 28.45 15.00 14.30
C GLY A 273 28.52 15.01 12.78
N ILE A 274 27.41 15.25 12.09
CA ILE A 274 27.40 15.46 10.64
C ILE A 274 26.85 16.84 10.34
N ILE A 275 27.66 17.67 9.66
CA ILE A 275 27.32 19.03 9.25
C ILE A 275 27.45 19.18 7.74
N GLY A 276 26.72 20.12 7.18
CA GLY A 276 26.79 20.49 5.76
C GLY A 276 25.55 21.27 5.33
N GLY A 277 25.62 21.89 4.18
CA GLY A 277 24.51 22.65 3.60
C GLY A 277 23.26 21.81 3.34
N THR A 278 22.14 22.48 3.08
CA THR A 278 20.92 21.80 2.59
C THR A 278 21.21 21.12 1.26
N GLY A 279 20.80 19.85 1.12
CA GLY A 279 21.08 19.07 -0.09
C GLY A 279 22.49 18.46 -0.18
N SER A 280 23.30 18.50 0.88
CA SER A 280 24.63 17.86 0.90
C SER A 280 24.61 16.34 1.13
N ALA A 281 23.44 15.71 1.13
CA ALA A 281 23.19 14.27 1.26
C ALA A 281 23.48 13.65 2.65
N LYS A 282 23.41 14.43 3.73
CA LYS A 282 23.59 13.94 5.11
C LYS A 282 22.61 12.84 5.49
N SER A 283 21.31 13.09 5.27
CA SER A 283 20.24 12.08 5.55
C SER A 283 20.41 10.85 4.67
N THR A 284 20.83 11.01 3.42
CA THR A 284 21.11 9.89 2.52
C THR A 284 22.22 8.99 3.07
N LEU A 285 23.31 9.57 3.60
CA LEU A 285 24.42 8.83 4.18
C LEU A 285 23.94 7.92 5.32
N VAL A 286 23.19 8.47 6.27
CA VAL A 286 22.78 7.71 7.45
C VAL A 286 21.68 6.70 7.16
N GLN A 287 20.88 6.87 6.11
CA GLN A 287 19.84 5.94 5.70
C GLN A 287 20.39 4.62 5.13
N LEU A 288 21.64 4.61 4.66
CA LEU A 288 22.31 3.40 4.20
C LEU A 288 22.73 2.47 5.36
N ILE A 289 22.95 2.99 6.57
CA ILE A 289 23.37 2.21 7.74
C ILE A 289 22.31 1.18 8.16
N PRO A 290 21.00 1.53 8.34
CA PRO A 290 19.94 0.56 8.61
C PRO A 290 19.45 -0.14 7.32
N ARG A 291 20.18 0.00 6.20
CA ARG A 291 19.81 -0.55 4.89
C ARG A 291 18.38 -0.18 4.52
N LEU A 292 18.03 1.14 4.56
CA LEU A 292 16.78 1.62 3.96
C LEU A 292 16.87 1.67 2.42
N TYR A 293 18.11 1.73 1.91
CA TYR A 293 18.46 1.62 0.48
C TYR A 293 19.74 0.82 0.37
N ASP A 294 19.91 0.09 -0.73
CA ASP A 294 21.18 -0.54 -1.09
C ASP A 294 22.07 0.43 -1.87
N VAL A 295 23.38 0.36 -1.67
CA VAL A 295 24.35 1.21 -2.37
C VAL A 295 24.39 0.88 -3.86
N THR A 296 24.61 1.87 -4.72
CA THR A 296 24.81 1.66 -6.16
C THR A 296 26.17 1.00 -6.42
N SER A 297 27.21 1.40 -5.70
CA SER A 297 28.52 0.73 -5.69
C SER A 297 29.24 0.97 -4.39
N GLY A 298 30.22 0.14 -4.07
CA GLY A 298 30.93 0.15 -2.80
C GLY A 298 30.26 -0.72 -1.74
N THR A 299 30.64 -0.54 -0.48
CA THR A 299 30.21 -1.38 0.65
C THR A 299 29.95 -0.55 1.88
N VAL A 300 28.84 -0.83 2.58
CA VAL A 300 28.57 -0.32 3.94
C VAL A 300 28.61 -1.51 4.90
N LYS A 301 29.43 -1.41 5.94
CA LYS A 301 29.55 -2.45 6.94
C LYS A 301 29.10 -1.93 8.31
N VAL A 302 28.45 -2.79 9.09
CA VAL A 302 28.11 -2.59 10.50
C VAL A 302 28.67 -3.76 11.28
N GLY A 303 29.42 -3.47 12.34
CA GLY A 303 30.09 -4.52 13.11
C GLY A 303 31.00 -5.42 12.29
N GLY A 304 31.60 -4.89 11.22
CA GLY A 304 32.53 -5.60 10.32
C GLY A 304 31.85 -6.43 9.23
N THR A 305 30.51 -6.51 9.20
CA THR A 305 29.73 -7.29 8.21
C THR A 305 28.99 -6.34 7.28
N ASP A 306 28.94 -6.63 5.97
CA ASP A 306 28.18 -5.86 4.97
C ASP A 306 26.70 -5.85 5.37
N VAL A 307 26.06 -4.68 5.30
CA VAL A 307 24.63 -4.52 5.62
C VAL A 307 23.73 -5.40 4.75
N ARG A 308 24.18 -5.79 3.56
CA ARG A 308 23.48 -6.69 2.63
C ARG A 308 23.51 -8.16 3.04
N ASP A 309 24.41 -8.52 3.97
CA ASP A 309 24.56 -9.89 4.48
C ASP A 309 23.77 -10.12 5.77
N TYR A 310 23.20 -9.08 6.35
CA TYR A 310 22.33 -9.19 7.51
C TYR A 310 20.89 -9.55 7.16
N ASN A 311 20.23 -10.26 8.09
CA ASN A 311 18.78 -10.26 8.16
C ASN A 311 18.32 -8.82 8.49
N LEU A 312 17.41 -8.26 7.68
CA LEU A 312 16.95 -6.87 7.78
C LEU A 312 16.40 -6.54 9.16
N LYS A 313 15.64 -7.49 9.75
CA LYS A 313 15.07 -7.29 11.08
C LYS A 313 16.18 -7.21 12.13
N ALA A 314 17.14 -8.14 12.10
CA ALA A 314 18.25 -8.19 13.04
C ALA A 314 19.13 -6.93 12.98
N LEU A 315 19.46 -6.44 11.78
CA LEU A 315 20.17 -5.17 11.58
C LEU A 315 19.37 -3.99 12.13
N ARG A 316 18.13 -3.85 11.71
CA ARG A 316 17.26 -2.73 12.10
C ARG A 316 16.89 -2.76 13.58
N ASP A 317 16.92 -3.91 14.23
CA ASP A 317 16.74 -4.00 15.69
C ASP A 317 17.92 -3.41 16.46
N GLN A 318 19.12 -3.37 15.87
CA GLN A 318 20.32 -2.79 16.48
C GLN A 318 20.64 -1.38 15.99
N VAL A 319 19.95 -0.88 14.95
CA VAL A 319 20.11 0.48 14.44
C VAL A 319 18.79 1.24 14.60
N SER A 320 18.75 2.18 15.53
CA SER A 320 17.59 3.06 15.72
C SER A 320 17.79 4.39 15.02
N VAL A 321 16.75 4.86 14.35
CA VAL A 321 16.76 6.13 13.61
C VAL A 321 15.61 7.01 14.08
N VAL A 322 15.94 8.24 14.48
CA VAL A 322 14.98 9.32 14.67
C VAL A 322 15.03 10.20 13.43
N LEU A 323 14.01 10.14 12.62
CA LEU A 323 13.95 10.83 11.32
C LEU A 323 13.69 12.33 11.50
N GLN A 324 14.08 13.15 10.54
CA GLN A 324 13.81 14.57 10.49
C GLN A 324 12.30 14.87 10.59
N LYS A 325 11.46 14.13 9.85
CA LYS A 325 10.01 14.20 9.97
C LYS A 325 9.51 13.20 11.00
N ASN A 326 9.33 13.68 12.23
CA ASN A 326 8.83 12.88 13.32
C ASN A 326 7.35 12.55 13.16
N VAL A 327 7.00 11.25 13.21
CA VAL A 327 5.62 10.76 13.08
C VAL A 327 5.25 9.97 14.33
N LEU A 328 4.10 10.33 14.92
CA LEU A 328 3.45 9.55 15.97
C LEU A 328 2.17 8.93 15.40
N PHE A 329 1.83 7.75 15.89
CA PHE A 329 0.64 7.02 15.48
C PHE A 329 -0.53 7.31 16.42
N THR A 330 -1.74 7.08 15.96
CA THR A 330 -2.92 7.15 16.82
C THR A 330 -2.83 6.06 17.89
N GLY A 331 -2.96 6.45 19.15
CA GLY A 331 -2.81 5.56 20.30
C GLY A 331 -2.32 6.32 21.53
N SER A 332 -2.16 5.65 22.68
CA SER A 332 -1.62 6.26 23.88
C SER A 332 -0.11 6.59 23.73
N ILE A 333 0.42 7.39 24.63
CA ILE A 333 1.87 7.65 24.68
C ILE A 333 2.62 6.33 24.94
N TYR A 334 2.14 5.48 25.85
CA TYR A 334 2.72 4.16 26.10
C TYR A 334 2.82 3.34 24.80
N GLU A 335 1.72 3.21 24.06
CA GLU A 335 1.69 2.47 22.79
C GLU A 335 2.68 3.05 21.79
N ASN A 336 2.74 4.38 21.67
CA ASN A 336 3.69 5.04 20.79
C ASN A 336 5.15 4.78 21.13
N ILE A 337 5.50 4.73 22.41
CA ILE A 337 6.88 4.44 22.82
C ILE A 337 7.20 2.95 22.66
N ARG A 338 6.24 2.05 22.95
CA ARG A 338 6.39 0.59 22.77
C ARG A 338 6.58 0.13 21.31
N TRP A 339 6.46 1.00 20.34
CA TRP A 339 6.94 0.70 18.99
C TRP A 339 8.44 0.39 18.94
N GLY A 340 9.21 0.83 19.94
CA GLY A 340 10.62 0.45 20.10
C GLY A 340 10.80 -0.96 20.64
N ASP A 341 9.95 -1.39 21.58
CA ASP A 341 9.91 -2.73 22.17
C ASP A 341 8.51 -2.97 22.76
N GLU A 342 7.71 -3.83 22.08
CA GLU A 342 6.34 -4.15 22.48
C GLU A 342 6.24 -4.81 23.86
N THR A 343 7.32 -5.46 24.32
CA THR A 343 7.38 -6.21 25.58
C THR A 343 7.81 -5.36 26.76
N ALA A 344 8.25 -4.13 26.52
CA ALA A 344 8.78 -3.25 27.56
C ALA A 344 7.74 -2.92 28.65
N SER A 345 8.17 -2.97 29.89
CA SER A 345 7.37 -2.57 31.06
C SER A 345 7.14 -1.06 31.08
N ASP A 346 6.08 -0.64 31.81
CA ASP A 346 5.79 0.79 32.02
C ASP A 346 7.00 1.52 32.63
N ALA A 347 7.70 0.89 33.58
CA ALA A 347 8.90 1.46 34.19
C ALA A 347 10.05 1.70 33.20
N GLU A 348 10.22 0.83 32.20
CA GLU A 348 11.21 1.03 31.14
C GLU A 348 10.81 2.15 30.21
N VAL A 349 9.53 2.23 29.82
CA VAL A 349 8.98 3.34 29.03
C VAL A 349 9.17 4.68 29.76
N GLU A 350 8.83 4.76 31.05
CA GLU A 350 9.04 5.97 31.83
C GLU A 350 10.53 6.33 31.96
N ARG A 351 11.41 5.35 32.12
CA ARG A 351 12.87 5.56 32.17
C ARG A 351 13.38 6.22 30.88
N VAL A 352 13.04 5.67 29.71
CA VAL A 352 13.50 6.26 28.44
C VAL A 352 12.86 7.62 28.16
N CYS A 353 11.64 7.86 28.63
CA CYS A 353 11.00 9.17 28.54
C CYS A 353 11.71 10.22 29.44
N LYS A 354 12.25 9.83 30.60
CA LYS A 354 13.11 10.70 31.43
C LYS A 354 14.41 11.04 30.71
N LEU A 355 15.07 10.05 30.09
CA LEU A 355 16.30 10.27 29.31
C LEU A 355 16.06 11.22 28.13
N ALA A 356 14.93 11.06 27.44
CA ALA A 356 14.53 11.94 26.35
C ALA A 356 13.96 13.30 26.81
N GLN A 357 13.98 13.61 28.11
CA GLN A 357 13.37 14.81 28.70
C GLN A 357 11.88 14.96 28.39
N ALA A 358 11.17 13.83 28.22
CA ALA A 358 9.74 13.80 27.87
C ALA A 358 8.83 13.63 29.10
N ASP A 359 9.29 12.99 30.18
CA ASP A 359 8.49 12.66 31.37
C ASP A 359 7.82 13.90 31.98
N GLY A 360 8.53 15.04 32.03
CA GLY A 360 8.01 16.29 32.63
C GLY A 360 6.70 16.73 32.00
N PHE A 361 6.66 16.92 30.69
CA PHE A 361 5.45 17.36 30.00
C PHE A 361 4.38 16.26 29.91
N ILE A 362 4.78 14.98 29.88
CA ILE A 362 3.80 13.87 29.89
C ILE A 362 2.99 13.89 31.17
N ARG A 363 3.63 14.11 32.31
CA ARG A 363 2.96 14.18 33.62
C ARG A 363 2.05 15.41 33.77
N GLU A 364 2.22 16.44 32.95
CA GLU A 364 1.32 17.60 32.90
C GLU A 364 0.01 17.31 32.16
N PHE A 365 -0.05 16.27 31.34
CA PHE A 365 -1.29 15.87 30.68
C PHE A 365 -2.29 15.25 31.67
N PRO A 366 -3.60 15.48 31.50
CA PRO A 366 -4.61 14.92 32.42
C PRO A 366 -4.54 13.41 32.56
N ASN A 367 -4.25 12.69 31.50
CA ASN A 367 -4.15 11.23 31.46
C ASN A 367 -2.68 10.75 31.44
N GLN A 368 -1.71 11.62 31.65
CA GLN A 368 -0.29 11.32 31.67
C GLN A 368 0.10 10.43 30.47
N TYR A 369 0.70 9.26 30.71
CA TYR A 369 1.14 8.31 29.69
C TYR A 369 0.00 7.65 28.90
N GLU A 370 -1.22 7.63 29.45
CA GLU A 370 -2.43 7.15 28.76
C GLU A 370 -3.06 8.23 27.88
N THR A 371 -2.43 9.39 27.76
CA THR A 371 -2.89 10.46 26.86
C THR A 371 -2.88 9.96 25.41
N MET A 372 -4.04 10.05 24.75
CA MET A 372 -4.20 9.67 23.35
C MET A 372 -3.52 10.68 22.43
N ILE A 373 -2.64 10.18 21.58
CA ILE A 373 -2.06 10.91 20.47
C ILE A 373 -2.96 10.71 19.26
N VAL A 374 -3.30 11.80 18.57
CA VAL A 374 -4.03 11.73 17.30
C VAL A 374 -3.08 11.51 16.14
N GLU A 375 -3.64 11.12 14.98
CA GLU A 375 -2.87 10.85 13.76
C GLU A 375 -1.82 11.94 13.48
N GLY A 376 -0.59 11.49 13.26
CA GLY A 376 0.56 12.36 13.00
C GLY A 376 1.02 13.18 14.22
N GLY A 377 0.44 12.99 15.42
CA GLY A 377 0.80 13.74 16.62
C GLY A 377 0.40 15.22 16.56
N ASN A 378 -0.75 15.54 15.95
CA ASN A 378 -1.20 16.92 15.76
C ASN A 378 -1.66 17.60 17.05
N ASN A 379 -1.81 16.85 18.14
CA ASN A 379 -2.19 17.36 19.48
C ASN A 379 -1.00 17.57 20.42
N VAL A 380 0.23 17.39 19.93
CA VAL A 380 1.47 17.68 20.68
C VAL A 380 2.36 18.65 19.91
N SER A 381 3.19 19.44 20.62
CA SER A 381 4.13 20.36 19.97
C SER A 381 5.25 19.64 19.24
N GLY A 382 5.92 20.33 18.29
CA GLY A 382 7.04 19.74 17.54
C GLY A 382 8.16 19.21 18.45
N GLY A 383 8.56 19.95 19.47
CA GLY A 383 9.57 19.50 20.44
C GLY A 383 9.11 18.37 21.34
N GLN A 384 7.83 18.30 21.72
CA GLN A 384 7.24 17.17 22.43
C GLN A 384 7.27 15.92 21.55
N LYS A 385 6.86 16.04 20.28
CA LYS A 385 6.88 14.95 19.29
C LYS A 385 8.29 14.40 19.09
N GLN A 386 9.30 15.28 18.94
CA GLN A 386 10.70 14.86 18.82
C GLN A 386 11.17 14.06 20.03
N ARG A 387 10.92 14.56 21.26
CA ARG A 387 11.30 13.86 22.50
C ARG A 387 10.63 12.49 22.65
N LEU A 388 9.37 12.34 22.22
CA LEU A 388 8.68 11.04 22.20
C LEU A 388 9.33 10.09 21.17
N CYS A 389 9.71 10.57 19.99
CA CYS A 389 10.41 9.76 18.98
C CYS A 389 11.81 9.35 19.46
N ILE A 390 12.52 10.22 20.19
CA ILE A 390 13.80 9.89 20.81
C ILE A 390 13.59 8.79 21.87
N ALA A 391 12.59 8.92 22.75
CA ALA A 391 12.27 7.90 23.76
C ALA A 391 11.95 6.54 23.11
N ARG A 392 11.17 6.52 22.02
CA ARG A 392 10.88 5.33 21.22
C ARG A 392 12.16 4.66 20.71
N ALA A 393 13.10 5.44 20.17
CA ALA A 393 14.38 4.95 19.65
C ALA A 393 15.27 4.38 20.76
N LEU A 394 15.28 5.01 21.94
CA LEU A 394 16.05 4.55 23.12
C LEU A 394 15.51 3.26 23.73
N LEU A 395 14.18 3.06 23.69
CA LEU A 395 13.55 1.85 24.23
C LEU A 395 14.06 0.57 23.55
N LYS A 396 14.45 0.68 22.30
CA LYS A 396 15.01 -0.41 21.49
C LYS A 396 16.40 -0.87 21.96
N LYS A 397 17.08 -0.09 22.82
CA LYS A 397 18.44 -0.34 23.32
C LYS A 397 19.44 -0.63 22.18
N PRO A 398 19.53 0.24 21.16
CA PRO A 398 20.29 -0.02 19.95
C PRO A 398 21.80 0.06 20.19
N LYS A 399 22.58 -0.62 19.33
CA LYS A 399 24.05 -0.43 19.24
C LYS A 399 24.42 0.84 18.49
N ILE A 400 23.54 1.31 17.58
CA ILE A 400 23.73 2.53 16.80
C ILE A 400 22.45 3.36 16.90
N LEU A 401 22.57 4.62 17.33
CA LEU A 401 21.49 5.60 17.39
C LEU A 401 21.76 6.74 16.42
N ILE A 402 20.88 6.92 15.46
CA ILE A 402 20.94 7.99 14.45
C ILE A 402 19.87 9.04 14.76
N LEU A 403 20.29 10.29 14.87
CA LEU A 403 19.46 11.45 15.15
C LEU A 403 19.53 12.40 13.93
N ASP A 404 18.57 12.31 13.00
CA ASP A 404 18.54 13.15 11.79
C ASP A 404 17.76 14.42 12.06
N ASP A 405 18.47 15.52 12.34
CA ASP A 405 17.91 16.85 12.66
C ASP A 405 16.81 16.81 13.75
N SER A 406 16.94 15.82 14.63
CA SER A 406 15.89 15.43 15.57
C SER A 406 15.86 16.26 16.86
N THR A 407 16.68 17.28 16.97
CA THR A 407 16.68 18.25 18.10
C THR A 407 16.41 19.68 17.65
N SER A 408 16.16 19.91 16.38
CA SER A 408 15.96 21.26 15.81
C SER A 408 14.76 22.02 16.38
N ALA A 409 13.70 21.31 16.77
CA ALA A 409 12.50 21.88 17.42
C ALA A 409 12.55 21.84 18.97
N VAL A 410 13.66 21.35 19.52
CA VAL A 410 13.91 21.34 20.97
C VAL A 410 14.75 22.55 21.33
N ASP A 411 14.50 23.16 22.48
CA ASP A 411 15.31 24.28 22.99
C ASP A 411 16.74 23.83 23.37
N THR A 412 17.69 24.74 23.31
CA THR A 412 19.11 24.46 23.51
C THR A 412 19.42 23.83 24.87
N LYS A 413 18.67 24.22 25.92
CA LYS A 413 18.88 23.69 27.27
C LYS A 413 18.44 22.22 27.35
N THR A 414 17.26 21.90 26.80
CA THR A 414 16.74 20.53 26.76
C THR A 414 17.60 19.63 25.87
N ASP A 415 18.10 20.13 24.72
CA ASP A 415 19.04 19.40 23.85
C ASP A 415 20.33 19.04 24.60
N ALA A 416 20.91 19.97 25.35
CA ALA A 416 22.09 19.71 26.16
C ALA A 416 21.83 18.62 27.23
N LEU A 417 20.68 18.64 27.91
CA LEU A 417 20.30 17.62 28.90
C LEU A 417 20.11 16.25 28.25
N ILE A 418 19.52 16.16 27.08
CA ILE A 418 19.38 14.91 26.33
C ILE A 418 20.76 14.35 25.97
N ARG A 419 21.67 15.17 25.47
CA ARG A 419 23.04 14.75 25.12
C ARG A 419 23.83 14.31 26.35
N GLN A 420 23.67 15.00 27.49
CA GLN A 420 24.28 14.58 28.75
C GLN A 420 23.74 13.21 29.19
N ALA A 421 22.40 13.03 29.17
CA ALA A 421 21.79 11.74 29.52
C ALA A 421 22.30 10.59 28.62
N PHE A 422 22.52 10.84 27.35
CA PHE A 422 23.07 9.84 26.43
C PHE A 422 24.53 9.45 26.79
N ARG A 423 25.34 10.40 27.23
CA ARG A 423 26.72 10.11 27.67
C ARG A 423 26.79 9.25 28.93
N GLU A 424 25.87 9.49 29.84
CA GLU A 424 25.84 8.82 31.15
C GLU A 424 25.19 7.43 31.07
N GLU A 425 24.09 7.30 30.32
CA GLU A 425 23.23 6.11 30.36
C GLU A 425 23.45 5.11 29.20
N ILE A 426 23.97 5.58 28.05
CA ILE A 426 24.23 4.74 26.88
C ILE A 426 25.63 4.97 26.28
N PRO A 427 26.71 4.89 27.08
CA PRO A 427 28.08 5.21 26.63
C PRO A 427 28.56 4.32 25.48
N ASP A 428 28.16 3.06 25.46
CA ASP A 428 28.61 2.07 24.47
C ASP A 428 27.87 2.15 23.15
N THR A 429 26.80 2.96 23.04
CA THR A 429 26.02 3.16 21.82
C THR A 429 26.73 4.16 20.91
N THR A 430 26.98 3.78 19.66
CA THR A 430 27.46 4.69 18.62
C THR A 430 26.34 5.68 18.28
N ARG A 431 26.63 6.99 18.35
CA ARG A 431 25.64 8.05 18.15
C ARG A 431 26.02 8.92 16.97
N ILE A 432 25.13 8.99 16.00
CA ILE A 432 25.29 9.86 14.83
C ILE A 432 24.25 10.98 14.92
N ILE A 433 24.74 12.21 14.98
CA ILE A 433 23.90 13.40 15.13
C ILE A 433 24.04 14.26 13.87
N ILE A 434 23.02 14.28 13.03
CA ILE A 434 22.92 15.28 11.96
C ILE A 434 22.31 16.53 12.56
N ALA A 435 23.02 17.62 12.48
CA ALA A 435 22.55 18.88 13.01
C ALA A 435 22.76 20.03 12.02
N GLN A 436 21.85 21.00 12.08
CA GLN A 436 22.00 22.30 11.42
C GLN A 436 22.76 23.29 12.30
N ARG A 437 22.74 23.08 13.62
CA ARG A 437 23.43 23.93 14.59
C ARG A 437 24.78 23.31 14.97
N VAL A 438 25.84 24.09 14.87
CA VAL A 438 27.18 23.64 15.30
C VAL A 438 27.20 23.29 16.77
N SER A 439 26.52 24.07 17.63
CA SER A 439 26.43 23.81 19.07
C SER A 439 25.86 22.42 19.45
N SER A 440 25.14 21.77 18.55
CA SER A 440 24.62 20.42 18.80
C SER A 440 25.64 19.31 18.56
N VAL A 441 26.75 19.61 17.88
CA VAL A 441 27.80 18.62 17.52
C VAL A 441 29.21 19.07 17.89
N GLU A 442 29.38 20.27 18.43
CA GLU A 442 30.70 20.85 18.77
C GLU A 442 31.50 19.97 19.71
N ASP A 443 30.82 19.24 20.60
CA ASP A 443 31.37 18.34 21.59
C ASP A 443 31.35 16.87 21.14
N ALA A 444 31.17 16.59 19.87
CA ALA A 444 31.29 15.26 19.27
C ALA A 444 32.76 14.82 19.19
N ASP A 445 33.01 13.51 19.30
CA ASP A 445 34.37 12.94 19.18
C ASP A 445 34.92 13.15 17.76
N VAL A 446 34.04 13.11 16.75
CA VAL A 446 34.39 13.32 15.37
C VAL A 446 33.24 14.09 14.69
N ILE A 447 33.58 15.07 13.85
CA ILE A 447 32.65 15.80 13.01
C ILE A 447 32.97 15.51 11.56
N ILE A 448 31.96 15.18 10.79
CA ILE A 448 32.01 14.95 9.35
C ILE A 448 31.35 16.16 8.66
N VAL A 449 32.08 16.78 7.78
CA VAL A 449 31.57 17.90 6.95
C VAL A 449 31.25 17.37 5.56
N MET A 450 29.99 17.46 5.17
CA MET A 450 29.51 17.02 3.86
C MET A 450 29.24 18.18 2.93
N ASP A 451 29.69 18.07 1.69
CA ASP A 451 29.33 18.98 0.60
C ASP A 451 29.05 18.23 -0.69
N LYS A 452 27.90 18.50 -1.31
CA LYS A 452 27.48 17.95 -2.63
C LYS A 452 27.64 16.44 -2.79
N GLY A 453 27.41 15.69 -1.70
CA GLY A 453 27.47 14.23 -1.70
C GLY A 453 28.86 13.65 -1.44
N GLU A 454 29.84 14.47 -1.10
CA GLU A 454 31.22 14.07 -0.78
C GLU A 454 31.55 14.48 0.66
N ILE A 455 32.54 13.81 1.26
CA ILE A 455 33.10 14.21 2.56
C ILE A 455 34.15 15.29 2.31
N SER A 456 33.85 16.52 2.74
CA SER A 456 34.76 17.67 2.64
C SER A 456 35.84 17.71 3.73
N GLY A 457 35.58 17.10 4.88
CA GLY A 457 36.53 17.02 5.99
C GLY A 457 36.01 16.18 7.15
N ILE A 458 36.95 15.58 7.87
CA ILE A 458 36.69 14.80 9.10
C ILE A 458 37.69 15.26 10.14
N GLY A 459 37.24 15.49 11.39
CA GLY A 459 38.09 15.86 12.51
C GLY A 459 37.30 16.38 13.69
N THR A 460 38.00 16.86 14.71
CA THR A 460 37.39 17.57 15.83
C THR A 460 36.96 19.01 15.43
N SER A 461 36.10 19.63 16.23
CA SER A 461 35.71 21.02 16.02
C SER A 461 36.90 21.97 15.86
N GLU A 462 37.91 21.83 16.72
CA GLU A 462 39.14 22.68 16.68
C GLU A 462 39.98 22.47 15.41
N GLU A 463 40.08 21.23 14.94
CA GLU A 463 40.81 20.87 13.72
C GLU A 463 40.08 21.43 12.48
N LEU A 464 38.78 21.24 12.42
CA LEU A 464 37.94 21.68 11.29
C LEU A 464 37.85 23.20 11.19
N LEU A 465 37.88 23.92 12.30
CA LEU A 465 37.99 25.40 12.31
C LEU A 465 39.25 25.88 11.63
N LYS A 466 40.32 25.13 11.69
CA LYS A 466 41.62 25.47 11.08
C LYS A 466 41.71 25.03 9.62
N THR A 467 41.17 23.84 9.30
CA THR A 467 41.43 23.12 8.06
C THR A 467 40.26 23.19 7.06
N ASN A 468 39.00 23.30 7.50
CA ASN A 468 37.84 23.26 6.63
C ASN A 468 37.12 24.59 6.54
N ALA A 469 37.07 25.15 5.33
CA ALA A 469 36.44 26.45 5.10
C ALA A 469 34.93 26.44 5.30
N ILE A 470 34.25 25.36 4.91
CA ILE A 470 32.78 25.22 5.03
C ILE A 470 32.40 25.18 6.51
N TYR A 471 33.11 24.39 7.32
CA TYR A 471 32.84 24.30 8.76
C TYR A 471 33.03 25.64 9.45
N ARG A 472 34.12 26.37 9.10
CA ARG A 472 34.44 27.71 9.63
C ARG A 472 33.34 28.72 9.28
N GLU A 473 32.90 28.74 8.03
CA GLU A 473 31.82 29.63 7.58
C GLU A 473 30.53 29.41 8.35
N VAL A 474 30.11 28.16 8.50
CA VAL A 474 28.90 27.78 9.27
C VAL A 474 29.06 28.18 10.75
N TYR A 475 30.20 27.91 11.35
CA TYR A 475 30.50 28.27 12.74
C TYR A 475 30.45 29.76 12.98
N GLU A 476 31.19 30.55 12.16
CA GLU A 476 31.21 31.99 12.28
C GLU A 476 29.84 32.65 12.02
N SER A 477 29.10 32.15 11.05
CA SER A 477 27.73 32.63 10.76
C SER A 477 26.80 32.46 11.96
N GLN A 478 26.89 31.32 12.66
CA GLN A 478 26.03 31.05 13.81
C GLN A 478 26.48 31.81 15.08
N MET A 479 27.80 32.01 15.27
CA MET A 479 28.33 32.77 16.40
C MET A 479 28.09 34.26 16.28
N LYS A 480 28.09 34.83 15.05
CA LYS A 480 27.76 36.22 14.81
C LYS A 480 26.28 36.54 15.01
N GLY A 481 25.39 35.62 14.54
CA GLY A 481 23.94 35.75 14.74
C GLY A 481 23.49 35.66 16.19
N GLY A 482 24.28 35.04 17.06
CA GLY A 482 23.99 34.95 18.51
C GLY A 482 24.36 36.23 19.29
N LYS A 483 25.26 37.07 18.76
CA LYS A 483 25.67 38.34 19.42
C LYS A 483 24.79 39.54 19.09
N ASP A 484 24.03 39.48 17.99
CA ASP A 484 23.10 40.52 17.58
C ASP A 484 21.68 40.35 18.19
N SER A 485 21.47 39.32 18.97
CA SER A 485 20.17 38.98 19.59
C SER A 485 20.18 39.07 21.14
N GLU A 486 21.25 39.58 21.78
CA GLU A 486 21.28 40.08 23.16
C GLU A 486 21.21 41.62 23.15
#